data_c69774342471fe3b39485067e8b6704f
#
_entry.id   c69774342471fe3b39485067e8b6704f
#
_cell.length_a   1.000
_cell.length_b   1.000
_cell.length_c   1.000
_cell.angle_alpha   90.00
_cell.angle_beta   90.00
_cell.angle_gamma   90.00
#
_symmetry.space_group_name_H-M   'P 1'
#
loop_
_entity.id
_entity.type
_entity.pdbx_description
1 polymer ?
#
loop_
_entity_poly.entity_id
_entity_poly.type
_entity_poly.pdbx_seq_one_letter_code
_entity_poly.pdbx_strand_id
1 'polypeptide(L)'
;MKLIVLNLPRDLSEQSLALLFEKFGDITSCNLIIDKYTGISKGFGFVEMALNHQGEIAIQELHGTKIGKNKIRVKQSTEQL
;
A
#
# COMPACT_ATOMS: atom_id res chain seq x y z
N MET A 1 -2.17 3.25 11.97
CA MET A 1 -1.25 4.06 11.14
C MET A 1 -1.66 3.96 9.68
N LYS A 2 -1.82 5.09 9.04
CA LYS A 2 -2.15 5.12 7.62
C LYS A 2 -0.88 5.23 6.79
N LEU A 3 -0.76 4.37 5.79
CA LEU A 3 0.41 4.30 4.92
C LEU A 3 0.01 4.64 3.50
N ILE A 4 0.91 5.32 2.78
CA ILE A 4 0.77 5.48 1.34
C ILE A 4 1.79 4.58 0.65
N VAL A 5 1.35 3.87 -0.37
CA VAL A 5 2.18 2.93 -1.12
C VAL A 5 2.26 3.42 -2.57
N LEU A 6 3.48 3.70 -3.02
CA LEU A 6 3.73 4.33 -4.31
C LEU A 6 4.46 3.39 -5.26
N ASN A 7 4.38 3.71 -6.53
CA ASN A 7 5.07 2.98 -7.60
C ASN A 7 4.66 1.52 -7.70
N LEU A 8 3.37 1.27 -7.48
CA LEU A 8 2.81 -0.07 -7.61
C LEU A 8 2.66 -0.45 -9.10
N PRO A 9 2.85 -1.73 -9.44
CA PRO A 9 2.50 -2.19 -10.78
C PRO A 9 1.02 -1.92 -11.07
N ARG A 10 0.73 -1.51 -12.30
CA ARG A 10 -0.65 -1.15 -12.66
C ARG A 10 -1.60 -2.33 -12.73
N ASP A 11 -1.07 -3.53 -12.82
CA ASP A 11 -1.87 -4.76 -12.83
C ASP A 11 -2.06 -5.37 -11.44
N LEU A 12 -1.49 -4.75 -10.40
CA LEU A 12 -1.65 -5.22 -9.02
C LEU A 12 -3.06 -4.93 -8.55
N SER A 13 -3.73 -5.94 -7.98
CA SER A 13 -5.07 -5.80 -7.44
C SER A 13 -5.05 -5.25 -6.01
N GLU A 14 -6.19 -4.73 -5.57
CA GLU A 14 -6.35 -4.28 -4.19
C GLU A 14 -6.16 -5.42 -3.20
N GLN A 15 -6.63 -6.62 -3.54
CA GLN A 15 -6.42 -7.80 -2.71
C GLN A 15 -4.94 -8.13 -2.56
N SER A 16 -4.19 -8.04 -3.65
CA SER A 16 -2.75 -8.29 -3.60
C SER A 16 -2.03 -7.25 -2.76
N LEU A 17 -2.46 -5.99 -2.85
CA LEU A 17 -1.91 -4.93 -2.01
C LEU A 17 -2.15 -5.23 -0.53
N ALA A 18 -3.36 -5.62 -0.17
CA ALA A 18 -3.69 -5.99 1.21
C ALA A 18 -2.83 -7.15 1.70
N LEU A 19 -2.65 -8.17 0.87
CA LEU A 19 -1.85 -9.34 1.24
C LEU A 19 -0.40 -8.99 1.56
N LEU A 20 0.18 -8.00 0.90
CA LEU A 20 1.53 -7.57 1.19
C LEU A 20 1.69 -7.07 2.62
N PHE A 21 0.65 -6.44 3.15
CA PHE A 21 0.68 -5.81 4.47
C PHE A 21 0.14 -6.71 5.58
N GLU A 22 -0.71 -7.67 5.26
CA GLU A 22 -1.30 -8.57 6.26
C GLU A 22 -0.28 -9.38 7.02
N LYS A 23 0.89 -9.61 6.45
CA LYS A 23 1.98 -10.32 7.12
C LYS A 23 2.47 -9.60 8.37
N PHE A 24 2.26 -8.30 8.45
CA PHE A 24 2.82 -7.46 9.50
C PHE A 24 1.79 -7.08 10.56
N GLY A 25 0.53 -7.39 10.33
CA GLY A 25 -0.53 -7.11 11.29
C GLY A 25 -1.88 -6.90 10.65
N ASP A 26 -2.85 -6.58 11.46
CA ASP A 26 -4.24 -6.39 11.01
C ASP A 26 -4.37 -5.10 10.20
N ILE A 27 -5.08 -5.21 9.10
CA ILE A 27 -5.40 -4.09 8.22
C ILE A 27 -6.82 -3.66 8.49
N THR A 28 -7.02 -2.37 8.76
CA THR A 28 -8.35 -1.81 8.98
C THR A 28 -8.95 -1.22 7.70
N SER A 29 -8.10 -0.84 6.75
CA SER A 29 -8.59 -0.37 5.45
C SER A 29 -7.50 -0.50 4.40
N CYS A 30 -7.92 -0.71 3.16
CA CYS A 30 -7.02 -0.82 2.03
C CYS A 30 -7.73 -0.28 0.79
N ASN A 31 -7.15 0.74 0.16
CA ASN A 31 -7.72 1.37 -1.02
C ASN A 31 -6.66 1.49 -2.11
N LEU A 32 -6.86 0.79 -3.20
CA LEU A 32 -6.05 0.98 -4.39
C LEU A 32 -6.73 2.07 -5.24
N ILE A 33 -5.98 3.08 -5.62
CA ILE A 33 -6.55 4.20 -6.36
C ILE A 33 -6.65 3.85 -7.83
N ILE A 34 -7.86 3.87 -8.33
CA ILE A 34 -8.20 3.48 -9.70
C ILE A 34 -8.70 4.71 -10.46
N ASP A 35 -8.24 4.85 -11.69
CA ASP A 35 -8.76 5.88 -12.58
C ASP A 35 -10.21 5.58 -12.92
N LYS A 36 -11.12 6.50 -12.62
CA LYS A 36 -12.55 6.25 -12.77
C LYS A 36 -13.01 6.18 -14.23
N TYR A 37 -12.21 6.68 -15.15
CA TYR A 37 -12.57 6.65 -16.57
C TYR A 37 -12.09 5.39 -17.27
N THR A 38 -10.89 4.92 -16.93
CA THR A 38 -10.29 3.76 -17.59
C THR A 38 -10.40 2.48 -16.78
N GLY A 39 -10.64 2.58 -15.47
CA GLY A 39 -10.64 1.43 -14.58
C GLY A 39 -9.24 0.89 -14.28
N ILE A 40 -8.20 1.60 -14.70
CA ILE A 40 -6.81 1.18 -14.53
C ILE A 40 -6.25 1.80 -13.27
N SER A 41 -5.47 1.02 -12.51
CA SER A 41 -4.79 1.52 -11.31
C SER A 41 -3.88 2.69 -11.64
N LYS A 42 -3.88 3.70 -10.79
CA LYS A 42 -2.95 4.83 -10.91
C LYS A 42 -1.57 4.51 -10.37
N GLY A 43 -1.36 3.29 -9.85
CA GLY A 43 -0.05 2.87 -9.38
C GLY A 43 0.25 3.29 -7.94
N PHE A 44 -0.75 3.63 -7.16
CA PHE A 44 -0.57 3.90 -5.73
C PHE A 44 -1.84 3.59 -4.96
N GLY A 45 -1.70 3.47 -3.65
CA GLY A 45 -2.83 3.18 -2.79
C GLY A 45 -2.54 3.51 -1.35
N PHE A 46 -3.54 3.29 -0.51
CA PHE A 46 -3.44 3.55 0.93
C PHE A 46 -3.78 2.27 1.69
N VAL A 47 -3.01 2.02 2.75
CA VAL A 47 -3.27 0.90 3.65
C VAL A 47 -3.28 1.46 5.07
N GLU A 48 -4.31 1.10 5.84
CA GLU A 48 -4.35 1.49 7.24
C GLU A 48 -4.15 0.26 8.11
N MET A 49 -3.13 0.32 8.97
CA MET A 49 -2.80 -0.75 9.90
C MET A 49 -3.34 -0.42 11.28
N ALA A 50 -3.82 -1.44 11.98
CA ALA A 50 -4.46 -1.24 13.30
C ALA A 50 -3.50 -0.67 14.33
N LEU A 51 -2.23 -1.13 14.32
CA LEU A 51 -1.25 -0.74 15.32
C LEU A 51 -0.08 -0.01 14.69
N ASN A 52 0.39 1.04 15.36
CA ASN A 52 1.47 1.88 14.82
C ASN A 52 2.76 1.12 14.62
N HIS A 53 3.16 0.28 15.59
CA HIS A 53 4.41 -0.45 15.46
C HIS A 53 4.40 -1.45 14.30
N GLN A 54 3.24 -2.01 13.99
CA GLN A 54 3.10 -2.90 12.84
C GLN A 54 3.24 -2.14 11.54
N GLY A 55 2.67 -0.93 11.48
CA GLY A 55 2.85 -0.04 10.32
C GLY A 55 4.31 0.34 10.11
N GLU A 56 5.01 0.62 11.18
CA GLU A 56 6.44 0.96 11.11
C GLU A 56 7.27 -0.20 10.56
N ILE A 57 6.98 -1.41 11.02
CA ILE A 57 7.66 -2.62 10.53
C ILE A 57 7.35 -2.82 9.05
N ALA A 58 6.10 -2.64 8.65
CA ALA A 58 5.71 -2.78 7.26
C ALA A 58 6.48 -1.79 6.36
N ILE A 59 6.64 -0.55 6.81
CA ILE A 59 7.45 0.43 6.08
C ILE A 59 8.87 -0.07 5.91
N GLN A 60 9.50 -0.49 7.00
CA GLN A 60 10.87 -0.97 6.96
C GLN A 60 11.05 -2.15 6.03
N GLU A 61 10.12 -3.09 6.06
CA GLU A 61 10.27 -4.33 5.31
C GLU A 61 9.87 -4.19 3.85
N LEU A 62 8.94 -3.32 3.53
CA LEU A 62 8.41 -3.22 2.18
C LEU A 62 8.97 -2.06 1.37
N HIS A 63 9.41 -0.99 2.02
CA HIS A 63 9.95 0.16 1.29
C HIS A 63 11.19 -0.25 0.49
N GLY A 64 11.15 0.02 -0.82
CA GLY A 64 12.25 -0.32 -1.71
C GLY A 64 12.25 -1.76 -2.19
N THR A 65 11.27 -2.57 -1.80
CA THR A 65 11.18 -3.93 -2.31
C THR A 65 10.64 -3.92 -3.73
N LYS A 66 11.01 -4.94 -4.49
CA LYS A 66 10.60 -5.05 -5.87
C LYS A 66 9.35 -5.92 -5.97
N ILE A 67 8.27 -5.35 -6.48
CA ILE A 67 7.03 -6.06 -6.76
C ILE A 67 6.86 -6.07 -8.28
N GLY A 68 6.90 -7.25 -8.89
CA GLY A 68 6.96 -7.33 -10.34
C GLY A 68 8.25 -6.66 -10.82
N LYS A 69 8.12 -5.61 -11.61
CA LYS A 69 9.27 -4.86 -12.13
C LYS A 69 9.50 -3.54 -11.41
N ASN A 70 8.65 -3.23 -10.43
CA ASN A 70 8.67 -1.92 -9.77
C ASN A 70 9.22 -2.01 -8.38
N LYS A 71 10.07 -1.05 -8.01
CA LYS A 71 10.47 -0.85 -6.61
C LYS A 71 9.42 0.01 -5.94
N ILE A 72 8.67 -0.55 -5.03
CA ILE A 72 7.61 0.18 -4.34
C ILE A 72 8.19 1.08 -3.26
N ARG A 73 7.45 2.12 -2.94
CA ARG A 73 7.81 3.06 -1.87
C ARG A 73 6.67 3.06 -0.87
N VAL A 74 7.02 2.88 0.39
CA VAL A 74 6.04 2.83 1.48
C VAL A 74 6.40 3.92 2.48
N LYS A 75 5.44 4.78 2.78
CA LYS A 75 5.63 5.90 3.70
C LYS A 75 4.42 6.03 4.59
N GLN A 76 4.61 6.65 5.75
CA GLN A 76 3.47 7.04 6.56
C GLN A 76 2.73 8.18 5.86
N SER A 77 1.42 8.03 5.71
CA SER A 77 0.59 9.10 5.15
C SER A 77 0.17 10.03 6.28
N THR A 78 0.40 11.32 6.08
CA THR A 78 -0.05 12.33 7.03
C THR A 78 -1.33 13.01 6.56
N GLU A 79 -1.85 12.58 5.41
CA GLU A 79 -3.08 13.14 4.87
C GLU A 79 -4.26 12.74 5.73
N GLN A 80 -5.03 13.75 6.12
CA GLN A 80 -6.27 13.54 6.87
C GLN A 80 -7.43 13.99 5.99
N LEU A 81 -8.13 13.03 5.46
CA LEU A 81 -9.33 13.31 4.69
C LEU A 81 -10.56 12.81 5.40
#